data_41b945f3015219ae965f26227f41b61e
#
_entry.id   41b945f3015219ae965f26227f41b61e
#
_cell.length_a   1.000
_cell.length_b   1.000
_cell.length_c   1.000
_cell.angle_alpha   90.00
_cell.angle_beta   90.00
_cell.angle_gamma   90.00
#
_symmetry.space_group_name_H-M   'P 1'
#
loop_
_entity.id
_entity.type
_entity.pdbx_description
1 polymer ?
#
loop_
_entity_poly.entity_id
_entity_poly.type
_entity_poly.pdbx_seq_one_letter_code
_entity_poly.pdbx_strand_id
1 'polypeptide(L)'
;MEELFAKLKEEIIEQLNLEDVKPEDIGTDDPLFGEGLGLDSIDALELIVLMDQNYGITIADPEEGRSIFSSVRTMAEHIEANR
;
A
#
# COMPACT_ATOMS: atom_id res chain seq x y z
N MET A 1 -4.81 -11.36 -9.48
CA MET A 1 -3.88 -10.63 -8.57
C MET A 1 -3.02 -9.59 -9.28
N GLU A 2 -2.56 -9.85 -10.49
CA GLU A 2 -1.72 -8.87 -11.19
C GLU A 2 -2.41 -7.54 -11.44
N GLU A 3 -3.69 -7.56 -11.77
CA GLU A 3 -4.47 -6.33 -11.95
C GLU A 3 -4.56 -5.55 -10.65
N LEU A 4 -4.74 -6.26 -9.54
CA LEU A 4 -4.80 -5.63 -8.23
C LEU A 4 -3.45 -5.02 -7.85
N PHE A 5 -2.34 -5.70 -8.16
CA PHE A 5 -1.01 -5.14 -7.91
C PHE A 5 -0.81 -3.84 -8.67
N ALA A 6 -1.14 -3.83 -9.96
CA ALA A 6 -1.00 -2.63 -10.78
C ALA A 6 -1.87 -1.49 -10.26
N LYS A 7 -3.10 -1.79 -9.91
CA LYS A 7 -4.03 -0.81 -9.38
C LYS A 7 -3.54 -0.23 -8.05
N LEU A 8 -3.05 -1.09 -7.15
CA LEU A 8 -2.52 -0.65 -5.86
C LEU A 8 -1.31 0.27 -6.04
N LYS A 9 -0.43 -0.05 -6.98
CA LYS A 9 0.74 0.79 -7.23
C LYS A 9 0.32 2.20 -7.66
N GLU A 10 -0.66 2.29 -8.55
CA GLU A 10 -1.19 3.58 -8.97
C GLU A 10 -1.87 4.33 -7.83
N GLU A 11 -2.64 3.61 -7.02
CA GLU A 11 -3.35 4.21 -5.89
C GLU A 11 -2.40 4.71 -4.81
N ILE A 12 -1.33 3.97 -4.55
CA ILE A 12 -0.31 4.39 -3.59
C ILE A 12 0.35 5.69 -4.05
N ILE A 13 0.74 5.75 -5.31
CA ILE A 13 1.35 6.94 -5.88
C ILE A 13 0.42 8.15 -5.78
N GLU A 14 -0.84 7.96 -6.10
CA GLU A 14 -1.82 9.03 -6.04
C GLU A 14 -2.11 9.45 -4.61
N GLN A 15 -2.30 8.49 -3.71
CA GLN A 15 -2.63 8.77 -2.31
C GLN A 15 -1.49 9.50 -1.59
N LEU A 16 -0.25 9.11 -1.87
CA LEU A 16 0.91 9.70 -1.24
C LEU A 16 1.53 10.84 -2.05
N ASN A 17 0.94 11.13 -3.19
CA ASN A 17 1.40 12.20 -4.08
C ASN A 17 2.87 12.04 -4.47
N LEU A 18 3.24 10.84 -4.89
CA LEU A 18 4.61 10.51 -5.26
C LEU A 18 4.87 10.88 -6.73
N GLU A 19 5.20 12.13 -6.98
CA GLU A 19 5.32 12.65 -8.33
C GLU A 19 6.47 12.04 -9.14
N ASP A 20 7.53 11.62 -8.46
CA ASP A 20 8.72 11.09 -9.13
C ASP A 20 8.73 9.57 -9.22
N VAL A 21 7.64 8.92 -8.82
CA VAL A 21 7.54 7.46 -8.80
C VAL A 21 6.49 7.00 -9.80
N LYS A 22 6.84 6.02 -10.61
CA LYS A 22 5.91 5.39 -11.55
C LYS A 22 5.50 4.02 -11.02
N PRO A 23 4.33 3.48 -11.44
CA PRO A 23 3.94 2.14 -11.00
C PRO A 23 5.01 1.08 -11.25
N GLU A 24 5.72 1.17 -12.36
CA GLU A 24 6.78 0.23 -12.70
C GLU A 24 8.00 0.34 -11.79
N ASP A 25 8.14 1.44 -11.06
CA ASP A 25 9.22 1.63 -10.11
C ASP A 25 8.94 0.94 -8.77
N ILE A 26 7.71 0.51 -8.55
CA ILE A 26 7.32 -0.17 -7.32
C ILE A 26 7.32 -1.67 -7.57
N GLY A 27 8.29 -2.38 -6.99
CA GLY A 27 8.29 -3.83 -7.07
C GLY A 27 7.19 -4.43 -6.21
N THR A 28 6.52 -5.47 -6.72
CA THR A 28 5.41 -6.11 -6.01
C THR A 28 5.84 -6.66 -4.65
N ASP A 29 7.04 -7.19 -4.56
CA ASP A 29 7.57 -7.79 -3.34
C ASP A 29 8.58 -6.90 -2.61
N ASP A 30 8.84 -5.71 -3.13
CA ASP A 30 9.80 -4.79 -2.52
C ASP A 30 9.18 -4.11 -1.29
N PRO A 31 10.01 -3.82 -0.27
CA PRO A 31 9.50 -3.10 0.91
C PRO A 31 8.96 -1.73 0.52
N LEU A 32 7.86 -1.33 1.12
CA LEU A 32 7.33 0.01 0.92
C LEU A 32 7.99 1.01 1.87
N PHE A 33 8.43 0.54 3.04
CA PHE A 33 9.05 1.38 4.05
C PHE A 33 10.56 1.17 4.07
N GLY A 34 11.26 2.16 4.61
CA GLY A 34 12.72 2.06 4.75
C GLY A 34 13.43 2.07 3.40
N GLU A 35 14.11 1.00 3.05
CA GLU A 35 14.94 0.91 1.85
C GLU A 35 14.17 0.90 0.53
N GLY A 36 12.88 0.55 0.55
CA GLY A 36 12.06 0.54 -0.66
C GLY A 36 11.70 1.95 -1.11
N LEU A 37 10.43 2.33 -0.98
CA LEU A 37 9.98 3.68 -1.31
C LEU A 37 10.38 4.71 -0.25
N GLY A 38 10.87 4.28 0.89
CA GLY A 38 11.25 5.17 1.96
C GLY A 38 10.08 5.79 2.69
N LEU A 39 8.96 5.11 2.73
CA LEU A 39 7.76 5.61 3.42
C LEU A 39 7.96 5.60 4.93
N ASP A 40 7.26 6.49 5.62
CA ASP A 40 7.34 6.60 7.08
C ASP A 40 5.98 6.38 7.73
N SER A 41 5.91 6.63 9.05
CA SER A 41 4.68 6.39 9.82
C SER A 41 3.50 7.22 9.33
N ILE A 42 3.76 8.42 8.82
CA ILE A 42 2.72 9.30 8.30
C ILE A 42 2.14 8.70 7.03
N ASP A 43 3.02 8.16 6.18
CA ASP A 43 2.58 7.50 4.95
C ASP A 43 1.74 6.27 5.25
N ALA A 44 2.07 5.55 6.33
CA ALA A 44 1.26 4.40 6.75
C ALA A 44 -0.17 4.81 7.08
N LEU A 45 -0.36 5.97 7.72
CA LEU A 45 -1.70 6.48 8.00
C LEU A 45 -2.47 6.77 6.72
N GLU A 46 -1.79 7.30 5.71
CA GLU A 46 -2.41 7.54 4.41
C GLU A 46 -2.82 6.23 3.73
N LEU A 47 -2.02 5.19 3.87
CA LEU A 47 -2.36 3.88 3.31
C LEU A 47 -3.54 3.26 4.03
N ILE A 48 -3.69 3.49 5.33
CA ILE A 48 -4.87 3.06 6.08
C ILE A 48 -6.12 3.72 5.51
N VAL A 49 -6.04 5.01 5.22
CA VAL A 49 -7.15 5.76 4.62
C VAL A 49 -7.48 5.19 3.23
N LEU A 50 -6.45 4.89 2.44
CA LEU A 50 -6.63 4.29 1.12
C LEU A 50 -7.40 2.97 1.19
N MET A 51 -7.03 2.11 2.13
CA MET A 51 -7.69 0.81 2.29
C MET A 51 -9.16 0.96 2.68
N ASP A 52 -9.46 1.94 3.54
CA ASP A 52 -10.82 2.20 3.96
C ASP A 52 -11.65 2.79 2.81
N GLN A 53 -11.15 3.82 2.16
CA GLN A 53 -11.88 4.52 1.11
C GLN A 53 -12.07 3.71 -0.16
N ASN A 54 -11.05 2.98 -0.57
CA ASN A 54 -11.07 2.27 -1.85
C ASN A 54 -11.55 0.83 -1.74
N TYR A 55 -11.41 0.21 -0.59
CA TYR A 55 -11.70 -1.23 -0.42
C TYR A 55 -12.63 -1.52 0.75
N GLY A 56 -13.01 -0.51 1.52
CA GLY A 56 -13.89 -0.70 2.67
C GLY A 56 -13.27 -1.52 3.79
N ILE A 57 -11.95 -1.55 3.85
CA ILE A 57 -11.23 -2.33 4.86
C ILE A 57 -10.71 -1.39 5.94
N THR A 58 -11.16 -1.61 7.17
CA THR A 58 -10.75 -0.78 8.30
C THR A 58 -9.56 -1.42 9.01
N ILE A 59 -8.48 -0.67 9.15
CA ILE A 59 -7.30 -1.09 9.90
C ILE A 59 -7.22 -0.18 11.13
N ALA A 60 -7.53 -0.75 12.29
CA ALA A 60 -7.65 0.04 13.51
C ALA A 60 -6.31 0.34 14.18
N ASP A 61 -5.32 -0.52 13.97
CA ASP A 61 -4.01 -0.44 14.65
C ASP A 61 -2.91 -0.14 13.63
N PRO A 62 -2.15 0.97 13.81
CA PRO A 62 -1.03 1.26 12.92
C PRO A 62 0.04 0.18 12.89
N GLU A 63 0.24 -0.56 13.99
CA GLU A 63 1.21 -1.66 14.00
C GLU A 63 0.74 -2.82 13.13
N GLU A 64 -0.54 -3.12 13.15
CA GLU A 64 -1.14 -4.10 12.25
C GLU A 64 -0.94 -3.65 10.81
N GLY A 65 -1.10 -2.35 10.56
CA GLY A 65 -0.88 -1.76 9.26
C GLY A 65 0.53 -1.98 8.72
N ARG A 66 1.54 -1.94 9.58
CA ARG A 66 2.92 -2.16 9.14
C ARG A 66 3.13 -3.52 8.48
N SER A 67 2.53 -4.56 9.06
CA SER A 67 2.60 -5.90 8.47
C SER A 67 1.85 -5.97 7.14
N ILE A 68 0.68 -5.34 7.09
CA ILE A 68 -0.15 -5.34 5.88
C ILE A 68 0.54 -4.56 4.75
N PHE A 69 1.19 -3.46 5.09
CA PHE A 69 1.81 -2.56 4.11
C PHE A 69 3.29 -2.84 3.88
N SER A 70 3.78 -4.03 4.22
CA SER A 70 5.19 -4.32 4.00
C SER A 70 5.55 -4.37 2.52
N SER A 71 4.60 -4.75 1.66
CA SER A 71 4.78 -4.71 0.21
C SER A 71 3.41 -4.61 -0.47
N VAL A 72 3.42 -4.36 -1.77
CA VAL A 72 2.19 -4.36 -2.57
C VAL A 72 1.53 -5.74 -2.49
N ARG A 73 2.33 -6.82 -2.54
CA ARG A 73 1.80 -8.17 -2.44
C ARG A 73 1.05 -8.40 -1.13
N THR A 74 1.61 -7.99 0.00
CA THR A 74 0.95 -8.19 1.29
C THR A 74 -0.34 -7.37 1.39
N MET A 75 -0.37 -6.18 0.82
CA MET A 75 -1.59 -5.38 0.74
C MET A 75 -2.65 -6.09 -0.09
N ALA A 76 -2.27 -6.60 -1.26
CA ALA A 76 -3.20 -7.31 -2.14
C ALA A 76 -3.75 -8.57 -1.48
N GLU A 77 -2.90 -9.32 -0.79
CA GLU A 77 -3.33 -10.52 -0.09
C GLU A 77 -4.33 -10.19 1.02
N HIS A 78 -4.09 -9.11 1.74
CA HIS A 78 -5.01 -8.67 2.78
C HIS A 78 -6.37 -8.26 2.19
N ILE A 79 -6.35 -7.56 1.07
CA ILE A 79 -7.57 -7.15 0.37
C ILE A 79 -8.37 -8.38 -0.06
N GLU A 80 -7.70 -9.34 -0.69
CA GLU A 80 -8.38 -10.55 -1.15
C GLU A 80 -8.96 -11.37 -0.01
N ALA A 81 -8.27 -11.40 1.13
CA ALA A 81 -8.74 -12.13 2.31
C ALA A 81 -9.96 -11.47 2.97
N ASN A 82 -10.18 -10.19 2.72
CA ASN A 82 -11.24 -9.40 3.37
C ASN A 82 -12.33 -8.89 2.42
N ARG A 83 -12.31 -9.34 1.20
CA ARG A 83 -13.37 -9.01 0.24
C ARG A 83 -14.60 -9.84 0.46
#